data_a7f87599bd09cd178ee870d8f8f04182
#
_entry.id   a7f87599bd09cd178ee870d8f8f04182
#
_cell.length_a   1.000
_cell.length_b   1.000
_cell.length_c   1.000
_cell.angle_alpha   90.00
_cell.angle_beta   90.00
_cell.angle_gamma   90.00
#
_symmetry.space_group_name_H-M   'P 1'
#
loop_
_entity.id
_entity.type
_entity.pdbx_description
1 polymer ?
#
loop_
_entity_poly.entity_id
_entity_poly.type
_entity_poly.pdbx_seq_one_letter_code
_entity_poly.pdbx_strand_id
1 'polypeptide(L)'
;MSIDENSSQHEAPPFAIEVRDLRVSYGEREILHGVSFNVRAGETMVILGGSGSGKSTLLRTLAGLEQPSGGEVRIRGKNLQTLSREGWHELRTRMGISFQNGALFGSMTVGENVALPLREHTKLDRSTIDIMVRLKLEEVGLSGYEDYYPAQLSGGMKKRAAVARAMAMDPEILLFDEPSAGLDPIIAAGIDELLLKLKQAFKITIVVVTHELASAFLIADRMILVDKGNIVAIGTPDEMKASTHPRVRQFLDRVPEPEMEQELDYLQLLTGQVVPQRQ
;
A
#
# COMPACT_ATOMS: atom_id res chain seq x y z
N MET A 1 -30.23 -9.63 -44.54
CA MET A 1 -29.91 -8.44 -43.72
C MET A 1 -29.33 -8.99 -42.44
N SER A 2 -28.02 -9.18 -42.47
CA SER A 2 -27.27 -9.82 -41.40
C SER A 2 -26.85 -8.73 -40.43
N ILE A 3 -27.24 -8.90 -39.17
CA ILE A 3 -26.84 -8.00 -38.07
C ILE A 3 -25.49 -8.54 -37.57
N ASP A 4 -24.43 -7.79 -37.86
CA ASP A 4 -23.10 -8.06 -37.30
C ASP A 4 -23.13 -7.75 -35.80
N GLU A 5 -23.27 -8.80 -35.00
CA GLU A 5 -22.97 -8.76 -33.56
C GLU A 5 -21.44 -8.85 -33.35
N ASN A 6 -20.76 -7.75 -33.54
CA ASN A 6 -19.37 -7.63 -33.10
C ASN A 6 -19.32 -6.85 -31.77
N SER A 7 -19.89 -7.46 -30.71
CA SER A 7 -19.64 -7.04 -29.35
C SER A 7 -18.26 -7.60 -28.94
N SER A 8 -17.22 -6.81 -29.19
CA SER A 8 -15.90 -7.04 -28.60
C SER A 8 -16.04 -6.96 -27.06
N GLN A 9 -16.21 -8.14 -26.45
CA GLN A 9 -16.04 -8.32 -25.02
C GLN A 9 -14.59 -7.90 -24.71
N HIS A 10 -14.41 -6.70 -24.20
CA HIS A 10 -13.15 -6.30 -23.57
C HIS A 10 -13.03 -7.14 -22.30
N GLU A 11 -12.40 -8.32 -22.39
CA GLU A 11 -11.95 -9.04 -21.22
C GLU A 11 -11.12 -8.08 -20.36
N ALA A 12 -11.51 -7.97 -19.09
CA ALA A 12 -10.76 -7.14 -18.15
C ALA A 12 -9.28 -7.61 -18.14
N PRO A 13 -8.31 -6.70 -18.16
CA PRO A 13 -6.91 -7.09 -18.21
C PRO A 13 -6.60 -8.03 -17.01
N PRO A 14 -5.84 -9.12 -17.23
CA PRO A 14 -5.57 -10.14 -16.22
C PRO A 14 -4.84 -9.58 -14.99
N PHE A 15 -4.20 -8.42 -15.15
CA PHE A 15 -3.49 -7.71 -14.09
C PHE A 15 -4.12 -6.34 -13.82
N ALA A 16 -4.34 -6.05 -12.54
CA ALA A 16 -4.74 -4.73 -12.08
C ALA A 16 -3.56 -3.74 -12.19
N ILE A 17 -2.34 -4.21 -11.92
CA ILE A 17 -1.10 -3.43 -12.00
C ILE A 17 -0.05 -4.28 -12.71
N GLU A 18 0.66 -3.67 -13.67
CA GLU A 18 1.85 -4.22 -14.30
C GLU A 18 2.99 -3.20 -14.21
N VAL A 19 4.15 -3.67 -13.79
CA VAL A 19 5.38 -2.89 -13.67
C VAL A 19 6.47 -3.60 -14.47
N ARG A 20 7.14 -2.86 -15.37
CA ARG A 20 8.19 -3.40 -16.24
C ARG A 20 9.41 -2.50 -16.21
N ASP A 21 10.55 -3.05 -15.79
CA ASP A 21 11.87 -2.39 -15.73
C ASP A 21 11.80 -0.99 -15.10
N LEU A 22 10.98 -0.83 -14.05
CA LEU A 22 10.72 0.45 -13.43
C LEU A 22 11.97 0.99 -12.74
N ARG A 23 12.39 2.19 -13.14
CA ARG A 23 13.49 2.95 -12.56
C ARG A 23 12.96 4.26 -12.00
N VAL A 24 13.46 4.65 -10.85
CA VAL A 24 13.12 5.93 -10.22
C VAL A 24 14.38 6.52 -9.63
N SER A 25 14.64 7.80 -9.92
CA SER A 25 15.81 8.52 -9.44
C SER A 25 15.42 9.86 -8.83
N TYR A 26 16.12 10.27 -7.78
CA TYR A 26 16.08 11.62 -7.21
C TYR A 26 17.43 12.30 -7.46
N GLY A 27 17.48 13.18 -8.44
CA GLY A 27 18.73 13.73 -8.95
C GLY A 27 19.62 12.62 -9.50
N GLU A 28 20.86 12.52 -9.02
CA GLU A 28 21.81 11.49 -9.44
C GLU A 28 21.63 10.13 -8.74
N ARG A 29 20.80 10.09 -7.69
CA ARG A 29 20.59 8.86 -6.90
C ARG A 29 19.45 8.05 -7.46
N GLU A 30 19.75 6.89 -8.05
CA GLU A 30 18.74 5.89 -8.40
C GLU A 30 18.26 5.16 -7.16
N ILE A 31 16.94 5.03 -7.01
CA ILE A 31 16.26 4.39 -5.87
C ILE A 31 15.68 3.03 -6.26
N LEU A 32 15.13 2.92 -7.47
CA LEU A 32 14.62 1.66 -8.03
C LEU A 32 15.40 1.33 -9.28
N HIS A 33 15.93 0.12 -9.35
CA HIS A 33 16.93 -0.33 -10.32
C HIS A 33 16.33 -1.31 -11.36
N GLY A 34 15.20 -0.97 -11.99
CA GLY A 34 14.60 -1.82 -13.02
C GLY A 34 13.72 -2.94 -12.45
N VAL A 35 12.85 -2.60 -11.49
CA VAL A 35 11.94 -3.58 -10.87
C VAL A 35 10.81 -3.97 -11.81
N SER A 36 10.44 -5.27 -11.84
CA SER A 36 9.35 -5.79 -12.66
C SER A 36 8.49 -6.77 -11.88
N PHE A 37 7.19 -6.56 -11.88
CA PHE A 37 6.19 -7.44 -11.24
C PHE A 37 4.79 -7.13 -11.76
N ASN A 38 3.83 -7.95 -11.38
CA ASN A 38 2.41 -7.71 -11.62
C ASN A 38 1.57 -7.99 -10.38
N VAL A 39 0.38 -7.38 -10.33
CA VAL A 39 -0.65 -7.62 -9.32
C VAL A 39 -1.93 -8.01 -10.03
N ARG A 40 -2.52 -9.16 -9.66
CA ARG A 40 -3.77 -9.65 -10.24
C ARG A 40 -4.95 -8.87 -9.69
N ALA A 41 -6.06 -8.81 -10.44
CA ALA A 41 -7.29 -8.21 -9.93
C ALA A 41 -7.80 -8.99 -8.70
N GLY A 42 -8.16 -8.28 -7.63
CA GLY A 42 -8.62 -8.86 -6.35
C GLY A 42 -7.52 -9.48 -5.49
N GLU A 43 -6.25 -9.35 -5.88
CA GLU A 43 -5.10 -9.85 -5.11
C GLU A 43 -4.68 -8.84 -4.03
N THR A 44 -4.24 -9.34 -2.90
CA THR A 44 -3.44 -8.56 -1.93
C THR A 44 -1.96 -8.84 -2.16
N MET A 45 -1.26 -7.84 -2.71
CA MET A 45 0.19 -7.86 -2.86
C MET A 45 0.84 -7.10 -1.71
N VAL A 46 1.72 -7.74 -0.96
CA VAL A 46 2.49 -7.08 0.10
C VAL A 46 3.93 -6.87 -0.34
N ILE A 47 4.41 -5.64 -0.24
CA ILE A 47 5.77 -5.24 -0.56
C ILE A 47 6.54 -5.06 0.74
N LEU A 48 7.48 -5.97 0.99
CA LEU A 48 8.35 -6.01 2.15
C LEU A 48 9.74 -5.43 1.84
N GLY A 49 10.46 -5.06 2.88
CA GLY A 49 11.86 -4.65 2.80
C GLY A 49 12.29 -3.77 3.97
N GLY A 50 13.58 -3.58 4.12
CA GLY A 50 14.16 -2.71 5.13
C GLY A 50 13.87 -1.22 4.91
N SER A 51 14.22 -0.39 5.89
CA SER A 51 14.17 1.07 5.73
C SER A 51 15.05 1.51 4.57
N GLY A 52 14.56 2.45 3.76
CA GLY A 52 15.33 2.95 2.60
C GLY A 52 15.44 2.00 1.42
N SER A 53 14.78 0.83 1.40
CA SER A 53 14.84 -0.13 0.29
C SER A 53 14.10 0.33 -0.99
N GLY A 54 13.32 1.41 -0.95
CA GLY A 54 12.57 1.94 -2.10
C GLY A 54 11.07 1.66 -2.10
N LYS A 55 10.50 1.00 -1.06
CA LYS A 55 9.08 0.62 -0.98
C LYS A 55 8.10 1.78 -1.14
N SER A 56 8.28 2.84 -0.35
CA SER A 56 7.39 4.01 -0.41
C SER A 56 7.55 4.78 -1.73
N THR A 57 8.75 4.78 -2.33
CA THR A 57 8.98 5.32 -3.67
C THR A 57 8.20 4.50 -4.70
N LEU A 58 8.28 3.17 -4.63
CA LEU A 58 7.51 2.28 -5.49
C LEU A 58 6.00 2.54 -5.35
N LEU A 59 5.48 2.60 -4.11
CA LEU A 59 4.06 2.87 -3.86
C LEU A 59 3.62 4.23 -4.41
N ARG A 60 4.41 5.29 -4.21
CA ARG A 60 4.14 6.64 -4.76
C ARG A 60 4.14 6.64 -6.27
N THR A 61 5.03 5.88 -6.90
CA THR A 61 5.06 5.73 -8.36
C THR A 61 3.80 5.03 -8.86
N LEU A 62 3.34 3.96 -8.19
CA LEU A 62 2.06 3.31 -8.52
C LEU A 62 0.87 4.27 -8.36
N ALA A 63 0.91 5.16 -7.36
CA ALA A 63 -0.11 6.19 -7.14
C ALA A 63 -0.03 7.38 -8.13
N GLY A 64 0.99 7.40 -9.00
CA GLY A 64 1.25 8.52 -9.91
C GLY A 64 1.67 9.81 -9.22
N LEU A 65 2.25 9.70 -8.03
CA LEU A 65 2.80 10.82 -7.24
C LEU A 65 4.28 11.04 -7.53
N GLU A 66 4.96 10.02 -8.07
CA GLU A 66 6.35 10.07 -8.51
C GLU A 66 6.44 9.68 -9.98
N GLN A 67 7.30 10.37 -10.72
CA GLN A 67 7.53 10.07 -12.13
C GLN A 67 8.69 9.07 -12.27
N PRO A 68 8.51 7.98 -13.02
CA PRO A 68 9.60 7.07 -13.32
C PRO A 68 10.68 7.77 -14.15
N SER A 69 11.96 7.45 -13.88
CA SER A 69 13.08 7.81 -14.76
C SER A 69 13.28 6.82 -15.91
N GLY A 70 12.65 5.63 -15.83
CA GLY A 70 12.66 4.61 -16.88
C GLY A 70 11.66 3.49 -16.60
N GLY A 71 11.45 2.64 -17.59
CA GLY A 71 10.50 1.55 -17.50
C GLY A 71 9.05 1.96 -17.70
N GLU A 72 8.11 1.11 -17.31
CA GLU A 72 6.69 1.30 -17.56
C GLU A 72 5.85 0.83 -16.36
N VAL A 73 4.81 1.61 -16.04
CA VAL A 73 3.74 1.21 -15.09
C VAL A 73 2.41 1.27 -15.83
N ARG A 74 1.69 0.15 -15.82
CA ARG A 74 0.31 0.07 -16.31
C ARG A 74 -0.64 -0.24 -15.17
N ILE A 75 -1.72 0.52 -15.11
CA ILE A 75 -2.84 0.26 -14.20
C ILE A 75 -4.10 0.03 -15.05
N ARG A 76 -4.71 -1.14 -14.87
CA ARG A 76 -5.85 -1.56 -15.69
C ARG A 76 -5.55 -1.46 -17.19
N GLY A 77 -4.33 -1.83 -17.60
CA GLY A 77 -3.85 -1.75 -18.98
C GLY A 77 -3.48 -0.35 -19.47
N LYS A 78 -3.80 0.73 -18.72
CA LYS A 78 -3.45 2.12 -19.07
C LYS A 78 -2.05 2.44 -18.59
N ASN A 79 -1.16 2.86 -19.50
CA ASN A 79 0.21 3.28 -19.17
C ASN A 79 0.19 4.66 -18.49
N LEU A 80 0.74 4.75 -17.27
CA LEU A 80 0.73 5.96 -16.45
C LEU A 80 1.50 7.12 -17.11
N GLN A 81 2.59 6.82 -17.81
CA GLN A 81 3.45 7.84 -18.42
C GLN A 81 2.82 8.53 -19.62
N THR A 82 1.82 7.91 -20.24
CA THR A 82 1.14 8.42 -21.44
C THR A 82 -0.29 8.90 -21.19
N LEU A 83 -0.75 8.87 -19.93
CA LEU A 83 -2.09 9.32 -19.59
C LEU A 83 -2.26 10.82 -19.80
N SER A 84 -3.36 11.19 -20.45
CA SER A 84 -3.83 12.57 -20.46
C SER A 84 -4.31 13.02 -19.07
N ARG A 85 -4.58 14.31 -18.91
CA ARG A 85 -5.13 14.86 -17.66
C ARG A 85 -6.47 14.20 -17.30
N GLU A 86 -7.31 13.95 -18.28
CA GLU A 86 -8.60 13.27 -18.14
C GLU A 86 -8.41 11.81 -17.76
N GLY A 87 -7.44 11.12 -18.39
CA GLY A 87 -7.08 9.74 -18.05
C GLY A 87 -6.59 9.59 -16.62
N TRP A 88 -5.80 10.54 -16.13
CA TRP A 88 -5.38 10.61 -14.73
C TRP A 88 -6.56 10.87 -13.79
N HIS A 89 -7.47 11.77 -14.15
CA HIS A 89 -8.68 12.03 -13.35
C HIS A 89 -9.51 10.75 -13.21
N GLU A 90 -9.81 10.06 -14.30
CA GLU A 90 -10.54 8.79 -14.29
C GLU A 90 -9.82 7.72 -13.46
N LEU A 91 -8.51 7.59 -13.61
CA LEU A 91 -7.75 6.59 -12.86
C LEU A 91 -7.79 6.84 -11.35
N ARG A 92 -7.61 8.11 -10.93
CA ARG A 92 -7.61 8.49 -9.51
C ARG A 92 -8.93 8.24 -8.81
N THR A 93 -10.07 8.32 -9.53
CA THR A 93 -11.39 7.97 -8.95
C THR A 93 -11.54 6.47 -8.69
N ARG A 94 -10.72 5.63 -9.35
CA ARG A 94 -10.70 4.17 -9.18
C ARG A 94 -9.60 3.66 -8.25
N MET A 95 -8.82 4.56 -7.67
CA MET A 95 -7.72 4.23 -6.76
C MET A 95 -7.86 4.99 -5.46
N GLY A 96 -7.71 4.28 -4.35
CA GLY A 96 -7.60 4.88 -3.03
C GLY A 96 -6.19 4.73 -2.48
N ILE A 97 -5.71 5.73 -1.74
CA ILE A 97 -4.42 5.68 -1.07
C ILE A 97 -4.56 6.06 0.41
N SER A 98 -3.91 5.29 1.27
CA SER A 98 -3.75 5.60 2.69
C SER A 98 -2.26 5.66 3.03
N PHE A 99 -1.81 6.84 3.45
CA PHE A 99 -0.42 7.08 3.84
C PHE A 99 -0.14 6.66 5.28
N GLN A 100 1.11 6.47 5.62
CA GLN A 100 1.58 6.01 6.92
C GLN A 100 0.96 6.77 8.11
N ASN A 101 0.85 8.08 8.05
CA ASN A 101 0.25 8.90 9.10
C ASN A 101 -1.26 9.17 8.89
N GLY A 102 -1.91 8.43 7.98
CA GLY A 102 -3.31 8.62 7.58
C GLY A 102 -3.53 9.89 6.74
N ALA A 103 -2.67 10.91 6.86
CA ALA A 103 -2.75 12.20 6.16
C ALA A 103 -4.15 12.86 6.22
N LEU A 104 -4.85 12.71 7.34
CA LEU A 104 -6.12 13.38 7.57
C LEU A 104 -5.90 14.89 7.74
N PHE A 105 -6.78 15.69 7.17
CA PHE A 105 -6.77 17.15 7.37
C PHE A 105 -7.23 17.45 8.80
N GLY A 106 -6.34 17.97 9.63
CA GLY A 106 -6.60 18.24 11.05
C GLY A 106 -7.65 19.32 11.30
N SER A 107 -7.88 20.21 10.32
CA SER A 107 -8.88 21.27 10.35
C SER A 107 -10.28 20.81 9.89
N MET A 108 -10.41 19.57 9.41
CA MET A 108 -11.65 18.95 8.98
C MET A 108 -12.07 17.87 9.96
N THR A 109 -13.38 17.67 10.12
CA THR A 109 -13.92 16.54 10.86
C THR A 109 -13.60 15.21 10.12
N VAL A 110 -13.85 14.10 10.79
CA VAL A 110 -13.72 12.76 10.17
C VAL A 110 -14.66 12.63 8.99
N GLY A 111 -15.92 13.04 9.14
CA GLY A 111 -16.89 13.02 8.04
C GLY A 111 -16.47 13.90 6.88
N GLU A 112 -15.94 15.10 7.13
CA GLU A 112 -15.44 15.99 6.09
C GLU A 112 -14.22 15.42 5.37
N ASN A 113 -13.31 14.75 6.08
CA ASN A 113 -12.18 14.04 5.48
C ASN A 113 -12.65 12.94 4.52
N VAL A 114 -13.63 12.13 4.92
CA VAL A 114 -14.19 11.05 4.07
C VAL A 114 -15.01 11.63 2.92
N ALA A 115 -15.73 12.74 3.13
CA ALA A 115 -16.51 13.42 2.08
C ALA A 115 -15.64 14.09 1.00
N LEU A 116 -14.39 14.44 1.33
CA LEU A 116 -13.54 15.26 0.46
C LEU A 116 -13.38 14.66 -0.95
N PRO A 117 -13.00 13.38 -1.16
CA PRO A 117 -12.92 12.80 -2.50
C PRO A 117 -14.25 12.87 -3.26
N LEU A 118 -15.37 12.65 -2.60
CA LEU A 118 -16.69 12.71 -3.21
C LEU A 118 -17.03 14.13 -3.69
N ARG A 119 -16.74 15.15 -2.88
CA ARG A 119 -16.96 16.56 -3.24
C ARG A 119 -16.11 17.02 -4.41
N GLU A 120 -14.85 16.57 -4.46
CA GLU A 120 -13.89 16.99 -5.49
C GLU A 120 -14.11 16.28 -6.84
N HIS A 121 -14.58 15.03 -6.81
CA HIS A 121 -14.62 14.19 -8.00
C HIS A 121 -16.02 13.82 -8.48
N THR A 122 -17.10 14.22 -7.78
CA THR A 122 -18.47 13.93 -8.18
C THR A 122 -19.34 15.19 -8.20
N LYS A 123 -20.55 15.07 -8.77
CA LYS A 123 -21.57 16.09 -8.74
C LYS A 123 -22.75 15.70 -7.82
N LEU A 124 -22.48 14.82 -6.85
CA LEU A 124 -23.48 14.36 -5.90
C LEU A 124 -23.94 15.51 -5.00
N ASP A 125 -25.22 15.52 -4.65
CA ASP A 125 -25.75 16.45 -3.68
C ASP A 125 -25.24 16.12 -2.25
N ARG A 126 -25.33 17.11 -1.36
CA ARG A 126 -24.81 16.99 -0.01
C ARG A 126 -25.44 15.83 0.77
N SER A 127 -26.74 15.60 0.63
CA SER A 127 -27.46 14.57 1.38
C SER A 127 -26.99 13.17 0.97
N THR A 128 -26.74 12.96 -0.32
CA THR A 128 -26.17 11.72 -0.85
C THR A 128 -24.74 11.50 -0.33
N ILE A 129 -23.90 12.54 -0.35
CA ILE A 129 -22.53 12.47 0.22
C ILE A 129 -22.57 12.12 1.72
N ASP A 130 -23.45 12.76 2.48
CA ASP A 130 -23.58 12.50 3.93
C ASP A 130 -24.00 11.05 4.22
N ILE A 131 -24.84 10.44 3.38
CA ILE A 131 -25.19 9.01 3.47
C ILE A 131 -23.98 8.14 3.15
N MET A 132 -23.26 8.40 2.05
CA MET A 132 -22.07 7.64 1.67
C MET A 132 -20.99 7.71 2.75
N VAL A 133 -20.76 8.88 3.34
CA VAL A 133 -19.81 9.06 4.46
C VAL A 133 -20.14 8.15 5.62
N ARG A 134 -21.41 8.12 6.05
CA ARG A 134 -21.84 7.24 7.15
C ARG A 134 -21.60 5.77 6.84
N LEU A 135 -21.94 5.33 5.63
CA LEU A 135 -21.68 3.95 5.19
C LEU A 135 -20.18 3.62 5.23
N LYS A 136 -19.32 4.53 4.72
CA LYS A 136 -17.86 4.32 4.73
C LYS A 136 -17.29 4.30 6.16
N LEU A 137 -17.82 5.09 7.06
CA LEU A 137 -17.42 5.07 8.47
C LEU A 137 -17.92 3.80 9.18
N GLU A 138 -19.11 3.32 8.85
CA GLU A 138 -19.63 2.05 9.35
C GLU A 138 -18.76 0.86 8.90
N GLU A 139 -18.36 0.81 7.61
CA GLU A 139 -17.46 -0.22 7.03
C GLU A 139 -16.16 -0.36 7.82
N VAL A 140 -15.64 0.73 8.40
CA VAL A 140 -14.41 0.73 9.19
C VAL A 140 -14.62 0.72 10.72
N GLY A 141 -15.89 0.63 11.17
CA GLY A 141 -16.25 0.61 12.59
C GLY A 141 -16.09 1.96 13.30
N LEU A 142 -16.40 3.05 12.59
CA LEU A 142 -16.36 4.43 13.10
C LEU A 142 -17.73 5.14 13.01
N SER A 143 -18.85 4.39 13.09
CA SER A 143 -20.19 4.98 13.15
C SER A 143 -20.31 5.92 14.34
N GLY A 144 -20.85 7.12 14.12
CA GLY A 144 -21.05 8.15 15.14
C GLY A 144 -19.82 9.02 15.43
N TYR A 145 -18.74 8.87 14.65
CA TYR A 145 -17.53 9.71 14.76
C TYR A 145 -17.42 10.77 13.65
N GLU A 146 -18.50 11.02 12.90
CA GLU A 146 -18.52 11.94 11.76
C GLU A 146 -18.07 13.35 12.13
N ASP A 147 -18.51 13.84 13.29
CA ASP A 147 -18.29 15.21 13.77
C ASP A 147 -17.01 15.39 14.60
N TYR A 148 -16.25 14.29 14.84
CA TYR A 148 -15.00 14.34 15.58
C TYR A 148 -13.86 14.85 14.69
N TYR A 149 -12.93 15.59 15.28
CA TYR A 149 -11.69 15.98 14.62
C TYR A 149 -10.62 14.89 14.78
N PRO A 150 -9.66 14.78 13.82
CA PRO A 150 -8.58 13.80 13.92
C PRO A 150 -7.82 13.86 15.26
N ALA A 151 -7.66 15.04 15.86
CA ALA A 151 -6.99 15.21 17.16
C ALA A 151 -7.71 14.48 18.32
N GLN A 152 -8.99 14.21 18.19
CA GLN A 152 -9.82 13.55 19.21
C GLN A 152 -9.82 12.02 19.08
N LEU A 153 -9.20 11.47 18.02
CA LEU A 153 -9.18 10.05 17.73
C LEU A 153 -7.91 9.38 18.27
N SER A 154 -8.03 8.11 18.67
CA SER A 154 -6.86 7.25 18.91
C SER A 154 -6.07 6.99 17.61
N GLY A 155 -4.85 6.47 17.72
CA GLY A 155 -4.02 6.11 16.56
C GLY A 155 -4.72 5.13 15.61
N GLY A 156 -5.32 4.06 16.15
CA GLY A 156 -6.09 3.08 15.38
C GLY A 156 -7.32 3.68 14.70
N MET A 157 -8.07 4.56 15.38
CA MET A 157 -9.22 5.25 14.79
C MET A 157 -8.80 6.18 13.65
N LYS A 158 -7.66 6.88 13.77
CA LYS A 158 -7.11 7.69 12.67
C LYS A 158 -6.79 6.85 11.44
N LYS A 159 -6.19 5.67 11.65
CA LYS A 159 -5.91 4.73 10.56
C LYS A 159 -7.19 4.24 9.88
N ARG A 160 -8.22 3.85 10.65
CA ARG A 160 -9.53 3.47 10.14
C ARG A 160 -10.22 4.59 9.36
N ALA A 161 -10.18 5.83 9.85
CA ALA A 161 -10.71 7.00 9.14
C ALA A 161 -9.97 7.27 7.82
N ALA A 162 -8.64 7.06 7.78
CA ALA A 162 -7.87 7.15 6.56
C ALA A 162 -8.24 6.05 5.54
N VAL A 163 -8.54 4.83 6.01
CA VAL A 163 -9.09 3.75 5.18
C VAL A 163 -10.46 4.15 4.62
N ALA A 164 -11.38 4.66 5.46
CA ALA A 164 -12.70 5.13 5.01
C ALA A 164 -12.60 6.20 3.92
N ARG A 165 -11.68 7.17 4.08
CA ARG A 165 -11.42 8.18 3.05
C ARG A 165 -10.87 7.58 1.77
N ALA A 166 -9.94 6.62 1.85
CA ALA A 166 -9.41 5.93 0.68
C ALA A 166 -10.48 5.12 -0.05
N MET A 167 -11.49 4.62 0.69
CA MET A 167 -12.64 3.86 0.17
C MET A 167 -13.79 4.74 -0.36
N ALA A 168 -13.76 6.06 -0.14
CA ALA A 168 -14.91 6.94 -0.38
C ALA A 168 -15.49 6.87 -1.80
N MET A 169 -14.64 6.62 -2.80
CA MET A 169 -15.01 6.56 -4.22
C MET A 169 -15.27 5.12 -4.72
N ASP A 170 -15.42 4.14 -3.84
CA ASP A 170 -15.52 2.70 -4.20
C ASP A 170 -14.40 2.25 -5.16
N PRO A 171 -13.12 2.42 -4.78
CA PRO A 171 -12.01 2.18 -5.67
C PRO A 171 -11.84 0.69 -5.99
N GLU A 172 -11.29 0.39 -7.18
CA GLU A 172 -10.91 -0.97 -7.59
C GLU A 172 -9.54 -1.37 -7.04
N ILE A 173 -8.71 -0.38 -6.67
CA ILE A 173 -7.34 -0.58 -6.17
C ILE A 173 -7.14 0.29 -4.93
N LEU A 174 -6.62 -0.33 -3.86
CA LEU A 174 -6.19 0.35 -2.65
C LEU A 174 -4.69 0.22 -2.46
N LEU A 175 -4.05 1.33 -2.18
CA LEU A 175 -2.63 1.43 -1.89
C LEU A 175 -2.44 1.85 -0.43
N PHE A 176 -1.67 1.08 0.34
CA PHE A 176 -1.41 1.35 1.75
C PHE A 176 0.10 1.48 2.02
N ASP A 177 0.49 2.60 2.61
CA ASP A 177 1.85 2.81 3.12
C ASP A 177 1.83 2.63 4.64
N GLU A 178 2.37 1.51 5.14
CA GLU A 178 2.51 1.18 6.55
C GLU A 178 1.18 1.34 7.34
N PRO A 179 0.11 0.60 7.00
CA PRO A 179 -1.23 0.84 7.57
C PRO A 179 -1.31 0.58 9.08
N SER A 180 -0.51 -0.32 9.62
CA SER A 180 -0.48 -0.71 11.05
C SER A 180 0.69 -0.10 11.83
N ALA A 181 1.61 0.62 11.16
CA ALA A 181 2.80 1.16 11.81
C ALA A 181 2.48 2.10 12.99
N GLY A 182 3.21 1.90 14.08
CA GLY A 182 3.08 2.73 15.29
C GLY A 182 1.87 2.40 16.17
N LEU A 183 1.16 1.31 15.88
CA LEU A 183 0.07 0.78 16.71
C LEU A 183 0.57 -0.37 17.59
N ASP A 184 -0.15 -0.60 18.69
CA ASP A 184 0.06 -1.82 19.46
C ASP A 184 -0.38 -3.06 18.65
N PRO A 185 0.14 -4.27 18.97
CA PRO A 185 -0.13 -5.47 18.17
C PRO A 185 -1.61 -5.83 18.03
N ILE A 186 -2.44 -5.55 19.04
CA ILE A 186 -3.87 -5.88 19.02
C ILE A 186 -4.60 -4.95 18.06
N ILE A 187 -4.32 -3.65 18.12
CA ILE A 187 -4.91 -2.66 17.21
C ILE A 187 -4.42 -2.88 15.78
N ALA A 188 -3.12 -3.22 15.61
CA ALA A 188 -2.56 -3.58 14.29
C ALA A 188 -3.29 -4.77 13.67
N ALA A 189 -3.51 -5.85 14.42
CA ALA A 189 -4.27 -7.00 13.97
C ALA A 189 -5.72 -6.62 13.56
N GLY A 190 -6.33 -5.65 14.25
CA GLY A 190 -7.65 -5.12 13.90
C GLY A 190 -7.66 -4.33 12.57
N ILE A 191 -6.53 -3.73 12.16
CA ILE A 191 -6.38 -3.13 10.82
C ILE A 191 -6.23 -4.22 9.77
N ASP A 192 -5.42 -5.25 10.03
CA ASP A 192 -5.22 -6.38 9.12
C ASP A 192 -6.55 -7.10 8.84
N GLU A 193 -7.33 -7.38 9.88
CA GLU A 193 -8.67 -7.96 9.76
C GLU A 193 -9.62 -7.07 8.92
N LEU A 194 -9.56 -5.75 9.11
CA LEU A 194 -10.32 -4.79 8.31
C LEU A 194 -9.95 -4.91 6.82
N LEU A 195 -8.65 -4.93 6.48
CA LEU A 195 -8.20 -5.07 5.09
C LEU A 195 -8.69 -6.37 4.45
N LEU A 196 -8.64 -7.49 5.20
CA LEU A 196 -9.16 -8.77 4.73
C LEU A 196 -10.68 -8.73 4.49
N LYS A 197 -11.45 -8.11 5.39
CA LYS A 197 -12.90 -7.94 5.23
C LYS A 197 -13.25 -7.09 4.00
N LEU A 198 -12.55 -5.96 3.81
CA LEU A 198 -12.75 -5.09 2.66
C LEU A 198 -12.44 -5.82 1.34
N LYS A 199 -11.33 -6.56 1.29
CA LYS A 199 -10.98 -7.39 0.13
C LYS A 199 -12.07 -8.39 -0.21
N GLN A 200 -12.56 -9.13 0.78
CA GLN A 200 -13.60 -10.17 0.58
C GLN A 200 -14.94 -9.58 0.15
N ALA A 201 -15.36 -8.48 0.79
CA ALA A 201 -16.66 -7.86 0.54
C ALA A 201 -16.72 -7.17 -0.83
N PHE A 202 -15.65 -6.47 -1.22
CA PHE A 202 -15.66 -5.61 -2.41
C PHE A 202 -14.79 -6.13 -3.57
N LYS A 203 -14.07 -7.25 -3.38
CA LYS A 203 -13.13 -7.84 -4.36
C LYS A 203 -12.07 -6.84 -4.85
N ILE A 204 -11.63 -5.96 -3.96
CA ILE A 204 -10.66 -4.90 -4.24
C ILE A 204 -9.26 -5.49 -4.35
N THR A 205 -8.47 -4.97 -5.28
CA THR A 205 -7.03 -5.22 -5.36
C THR A 205 -6.32 -4.36 -4.32
N ILE A 206 -5.48 -4.96 -3.49
CA ILE A 206 -4.78 -4.26 -2.41
C ILE A 206 -3.27 -4.38 -2.60
N VAL A 207 -2.57 -3.24 -2.51
CA VAL A 207 -1.11 -3.21 -2.41
C VAL A 207 -0.74 -2.59 -1.07
N VAL A 208 -0.01 -3.33 -0.25
CA VAL A 208 0.46 -2.87 1.07
C VAL A 208 1.97 -2.83 1.06
N VAL A 209 2.53 -1.69 1.45
CA VAL A 209 3.94 -1.57 1.81
C VAL A 209 4.05 -1.66 3.31
N THR A 210 4.88 -2.58 3.82
CA THR A 210 5.13 -2.69 5.26
C THR A 210 6.49 -3.34 5.55
N HIS A 211 6.96 -3.18 6.77
CA HIS A 211 8.08 -3.93 7.35
C HIS A 211 7.61 -4.92 8.43
N GLU A 212 6.30 -4.94 8.74
CA GLU A 212 5.68 -5.81 9.74
C GLU A 212 5.41 -7.20 9.17
N LEU A 213 6.26 -8.17 9.52
CA LEU A 213 6.15 -9.55 9.01
C LEU A 213 4.84 -10.23 9.39
N ALA A 214 4.37 -10.05 10.63
CA ALA A 214 3.14 -10.68 11.10
C ALA A 214 1.93 -10.27 10.25
N SER A 215 1.72 -8.97 10.03
CA SER A 215 0.69 -8.43 9.16
C SER A 215 0.84 -8.93 7.72
N ALA A 216 2.07 -8.87 7.19
CA ALA A 216 2.36 -9.29 5.82
C ALA A 216 1.95 -10.75 5.56
N PHE A 217 2.35 -11.67 6.45
CA PHE A 217 1.98 -13.09 6.32
C PHE A 217 0.50 -13.37 6.53
N LEU A 218 -0.21 -12.51 7.24
CA LEU A 218 -1.65 -12.66 7.48
C LEU A 218 -2.49 -12.22 6.28
N ILE A 219 -2.12 -11.09 5.63
CA ILE A 219 -3.00 -10.47 4.64
C ILE A 219 -2.61 -10.77 3.19
N ALA A 220 -1.37 -11.20 2.92
CA ALA A 220 -0.87 -11.35 1.56
C ALA A 220 -1.39 -12.60 0.85
N ASP A 221 -1.77 -12.46 -0.43
CA ASP A 221 -1.82 -13.60 -1.37
C ASP A 221 -0.44 -13.83 -1.97
N ARG A 222 0.28 -12.73 -2.31
CA ARG A 222 1.67 -12.76 -2.75
C ARG A 222 2.46 -11.63 -2.09
N MET A 223 3.75 -11.84 -2.00
CA MET A 223 4.69 -10.93 -1.36
C MET A 223 5.85 -10.64 -2.29
N ILE A 224 6.36 -9.42 -2.21
CA ILE A 224 7.59 -8.98 -2.85
C ILE A 224 8.56 -8.55 -1.76
N LEU A 225 9.80 -9.05 -1.78
CA LEU A 225 10.88 -8.50 -0.97
C LEU A 225 11.72 -7.56 -1.81
N VAL A 226 11.74 -6.30 -1.41
CA VAL A 226 12.58 -5.25 -2.03
C VAL A 226 13.78 -4.97 -1.13
N ASP A 227 14.97 -5.00 -1.71
CA ASP A 227 16.21 -4.65 -1.03
C ASP A 227 17.09 -3.78 -1.92
N LYS A 228 17.54 -2.64 -1.37
CA LYS A 228 18.42 -1.68 -2.07
C LYS A 228 17.95 -1.40 -3.52
N GLY A 229 16.66 -1.12 -3.68
CA GLY A 229 16.04 -0.78 -4.98
C GLY A 229 15.80 -1.94 -5.94
N ASN A 230 16.08 -3.19 -5.55
CA ASN A 230 15.89 -4.37 -6.37
C ASN A 230 14.85 -5.31 -5.77
N ILE A 231 14.18 -6.08 -6.62
CA ILE A 231 13.34 -7.19 -6.16
C ILE A 231 14.23 -8.40 -5.91
N VAL A 232 14.24 -8.88 -4.67
CA VAL A 232 15.00 -10.06 -4.24
C VAL A 232 14.21 -11.34 -4.45
N ALA A 233 12.91 -11.31 -4.15
CA ALA A 233 12.02 -12.45 -4.30
C ALA A 233 10.58 -12.00 -4.49
N ILE A 234 9.79 -12.82 -5.20
CA ILE A 234 8.34 -12.72 -5.32
C ILE A 234 7.77 -14.12 -5.14
N GLY A 235 6.75 -14.26 -4.31
CA GLY A 235 6.09 -15.54 -4.08
C GLY A 235 4.89 -15.43 -3.14
N THR A 236 4.22 -16.56 -2.93
CA THR A 236 3.20 -16.71 -1.89
C THR A 236 3.85 -16.66 -0.50
N PRO A 237 3.08 -16.44 0.58
CA PRO A 237 3.61 -16.52 1.94
C PRO A 237 4.36 -17.82 2.23
N ASP A 238 3.88 -18.96 1.72
CA ASP A 238 4.52 -20.26 1.95
C ASP A 238 5.82 -20.40 1.15
N GLU A 239 5.85 -19.93 -0.12
CA GLU A 239 7.08 -19.90 -0.92
C GLU A 239 8.14 -18.98 -0.28
N MET A 240 7.74 -17.84 0.27
CA MET A 240 8.65 -16.95 0.99
C MET A 240 9.22 -17.62 2.25
N LYS A 241 8.38 -18.32 3.04
CA LYS A 241 8.84 -19.09 4.21
C LYS A 241 9.79 -20.22 3.85
N ALA A 242 9.55 -20.90 2.73
CA ALA A 242 10.37 -22.01 2.24
C ALA A 242 11.64 -21.56 1.50
N SER A 243 11.77 -20.26 1.23
CA SER A 243 12.91 -19.72 0.46
C SER A 243 14.24 -19.98 1.17
N THR A 244 15.22 -20.47 0.40
CA THR A 244 16.62 -20.64 0.84
C THR A 244 17.52 -19.46 0.42
N HIS A 245 16.96 -18.46 -0.25
CA HIS A 245 17.71 -17.28 -0.69
C HIS A 245 18.28 -16.53 0.54
N PRO A 246 19.58 -16.30 0.64
CA PRO A 246 20.23 -15.77 1.86
C PRO A 246 19.58 -14.46 2.33
N ARG A 247 19.28 -13.53 1.41
CA ARG A 247 18.70 -12.23 1.75
C ARG A 247 17.25 -12.36 2.24
N VAL A 248 16.47 -13.30 1.69
CA VAL A 248 15.10 -13.59 2.18
C VAL A 248 15.17 -14.14 3.59
N ARG A 249 16.07 -15.12 3.84
CA ARG A 249 16.26 -15.68 5.20
C ARG A 249 16.70 -14.61 6.18
N GLN A 250 17.73 -13.83 5.83
CA GLN A 250 18.21 -12.75 6.68
C GLN A 250 17.08 -11.81 7.10
N PHE A 251 16.20 -11.41 6.15
CA PHE A 251 15.08 -10.53 6.45
C PHE A 251 14.02 -11.20 7.32
N LEU A 252 13.61 -12.43 6.99
CA LEU A 252 12.58 -13.16 7.73
C LEU A 252 13.04 -13.57 9.14
N ASP A 253 14.29 -13.99 9.28
CA ASP A 253 14.88 -14.41 10.55
C ASP A 253 15.38 -13.22 11.39
N ARG A 254 15.27 -11.99 10.87
CA ARG A 254 15.69 -10.74 11.52
C ARG A 254 17.17 -10.75 11.92
N VAL A 255 18.01 -11.27 11.03
CA VAL A 255 19.46 -11.29 11.25
C VAL A 255 20.04 -9.90 10.91
N PRO A 256 20.83 -9.28 11.82
CA PRO A 256 21.43 -7.97 11.58
C PRO A 256 22.32 -7.92 10.34
N GLU A 257 22.52 -6.71 9.79
CA GLU A 257 23.52 -6.49 8.75
C GLU A 257 24.92 -6.66 9.33
N PRO A 258 25.87 -7.27 8.58
CA PRO A 258 27.24 -7.47 9.07
C PRO A 258 27.97 -6.17 9.47
N GLU A 259 27.62 -5.04 8.83
CA GLU A 259 28.17 -3.73 9.19
C GLU A 259 27.73 -3.28 10.59
N MET A 260 26.49 -3.60 11.00
CA MET A 260 26.01 -3.33 12.36
C MET A 260 26.69 -4.22 13.41
N GLU A 261 27.05 -5.45 13.05
CA GLU A 261 27.83 -6.32 13.95
C GLU A 261 29.22 -5.76 14.20
N GLN A 262 29.90 -5.20 13.19
CA GLN A 262 31.21 -4.54 13.35
C GLN A 262 31.12 -3.27 14.21
N GLU A 263 30.06 -2.47 14.08
CA GLU A 263 29.86 -1.30 14.96
C GLU A 263 29.58 -1.72 16.41
N LEU A 264 28.85 -2.80 16.64
CA LEU A 264 28.61 -3.34 17.98
C LEU A 264 29.90 -3.91 18.60
N ASP A 265 30.72 -4.61 17.83
CA ASP A 265 32.03 -5.08 18.27
C ASP A 265 32.97 -3.94 18.63
N TYR A 266 32.94 -2.84 17.87
CA TYR A 266 33.72 -1.65 18.18
C TYR A 266 33.25 -0.95 19.45
N LEU A 267 31.94 -0.90 19.70
CA LEU A 267 31.37 -0.36 20.93
C LEU A 267 31.72 -1.27 22.15
N GLN A 268 31.76 -2.60 21.98
CA GLN A 268 32.22 -3.54 23.02
C GLN A 268 33.69 -3.29 23.39
N LEU A 269 34.54 -3.08 22.40
CA LEU A 269 35.95 -2.72 22.61
C LEU A 269 36.12 -1.40 23.37
N LEU A 270 35.25 -0.41 23.08
CA LEU A 270 35.31 0.92 23.74
C LEU A 270 34.73 0.90 25.17
N THR A 271 33.70 0.10 25.42
CA THR A 271 32.97 0.08 26.70
C THR A 271 33.41 -1.01 27.66
N GLY A 272 34.19 -1.98 27.21
CA GLY A 272 34.63 -3.15 28.01
C GLY A 272 33.47 -4.06 28.44
N GLN A 273 32.27 -3.89 27.85
CA GLN A 273 31.10 -4.71 28.15
C GLN A 273 30.96 -5.86 27.14
N VAL A 274 31.02 -7.09 27.63
CA VAL A 274 30.71 -8.28 26.81
C VAL A 274 29.20 -8.42 26.71
N VAL A 275 28.64 -8.24 25.51
CA VAL A 275 27.22 -8.56 25.24
C VAL A 275 27.08 -10.07 25.11
N PRO A 276 26.17 -10.74 25.86
CA PRO A 276 26.02 -12.19 25.77
C PRO A 276 25.61 -12.61 24.36
N GLN A 277 26.37 -13.54 23.77
CA GLN A 277 25.96 -14.18 22.51
C GLN A 277 24.62 -14.89 22.72
N ARG A 278 23.60 -14.55 21.89
CA ARG A 278 22.35 -15.31 21.86
C ARG A 278 22.62 -16.68 21.24
N GLN A 279 22.37 -17.73 22.05
CA GLN A 279 22.33 -19.13 21.61
C GLN A 279 21.08 -19.39 20.77
#